data_d7c7df762d4aea7c2d0d0bff77f82f37
#
_entry.id   d7c7df762d4aea7c2d0d0bff77f82f37
#
_cell.length_a   1.000
_cell.length_b   1.000
_cell.length_c   1.000
_cell.angle_alpha   90.00
_cell.angle_beta   90.00
_cell.angle_gamma   90.00
#
_symmetry.space_group_name_H-M   'P 1'
#
loop_
_entity.id
_entity.type
_entity.pdbx_description
1 polymer ?
#
loop_
_entity_poly.entity_id
_entity_poly.type
_entity_poly.pdbx_seq_one_letter_code
_entity_poly.pdbx_strand_id
1 'polypeptide(L)'
;KHSRTGNEMTEITAQTENATRLIDRMVIAARDAQMALGTSHFAARQMALREAAQRIRAERSDLLAANKKDLTAAVESAMSDAFIDRLTLTESRIEDMAVGLETIATQPDPVGAELARWQRPNGLDITRQSTPIGVIGVIYESRPNVTIDAAGLCVLAGNAVILRGGSDSQHSAALLGDIMTRGLKAAGLPPMAVQIVPTTDRAAVGAMLSAVGGIDVIIPRGGKSLVERVQREARVQVFAHLEGICHIYIDKYAELDKA
;
A
#
# COMPACT_ATOMS: atom_id res chain seq x y z
N LYS A 1 -10.09 36.53 -8.15
CA LYS A 1 -10.37 35.50 -9.19
C LYS A 1 -9.36 35.74 -10.31
N HIS A 2 -8.20 35.04 -10.27
CA HIS A 2 -7.25 35.06 -11.38
C HIS A 2 -7.77 34.10 -12.45
N SER A 3 -8.03 34.61 -13.63
CA SER A 3 -8.29 33.82 -14.82
C SER A 3 -7.02 33.03 -15.15
N ARG A 4 -7.07 31.70 -15.10
CA ARG A 4 -5.99 30.85 -15.61
C ARG A 4 -5.82 31.10 -17.10
N THR A 5 -4.60 31.29 -17.55
CA THR A 5 -4.31 31.52 -18.97
C THR A 5 -4.57 30.23 -19.77
N GLY A 6 -4.92 30.36 -21.08
CA GLY A 6 -5.21 29.20 -21.92
C GLY A 6 -4.06 28.17 -21.99
N ASN A 7 -2.81 28.63 -21.79
CA ASN A 7 -1.61 27.79 -21.78
C ASN A 7 -1.57 26.88 -20.52
N GLU A 8 -1.91 27.42 -19.33
CA GLU A 8 -2.00 26.63 -18.08
C GLU A 8 -3.08 25.57 -18.12
N MET A 9 -4.22 25.86 -18.75
CA MET A 9 -5.29 24.88 -18.94
C MET A 9 -4.87 23.74 -19.87
N THR A 10 -4.12 24.01 -20.93
CA THR A 10 -3.61 23.01 -21.86
C THR A 10 -2.57 22.10 -21.20
N GLU A 11 -1.65 22.64 -20.40
CA GLU A 11 -0.67 21.87 -19.65
C GLU A 11 -1.31 20.97 -18.59
N ILE A 12 -2.27 21.47 -17.83
CA ILE A 12 -3.01 20.68 -16.82
C ILE A 12 -3.77 19.53 -17.48
N THR A 13 -4.37 19.77 -18.66
CA THR A 13 -5.08 18.71 -19.40
C THR A 13 -4.11 17.64 -19.88
N ALA A 14 -2.97 18.00 -20.44
CA ALA A 14 -1.95 17.05 -20.89
C ALA A 14 -1.35 16.22 -19.74
N GLN A 15 -1.08 16.84 -18.59
CA GLN A 15 -0.61 16.14 -17.38
C GLN A 15 -1.65 15.14 -16.88
N THR A 16 -2.92 15.52 -16.83
CA THR A 16 -4.01 14.64 -16.40
C THR A 16 -4.19 13.45 -17.35
N GLU A 17 -4.12 13.67 -18.65
CA GLU A 17 -4.18 12.58 -19.65
C GLU A 17 -3.01 11.60 -19.51
N ASN A 18 -1.78 12.10 -19.28
CA ASN A 18 -0.61 11.27 -19.09
C ASN A 18 -0.71 10.45 -17.81
N ALA A 19 -1.20 11.03 -16.71
CA ALA A 19 -1.43 10.35 -15.46
C ALA A 19 -2.50 9.25 -15.60
N THR A 20 -3.60 9.54 -16.30
CA THR A 20 -4.67 8.56 -16.56
C THR A 20 -4.14 7.37 -17.35
N ARG A 21 -3.43 7.61 -18.46
CA ARG A 21 -2.83 6.53 -19.28
C ARG A 21 -1.82 5.69 -18.48
N LEU A 22 -1.06 6.31 -17.58
CA LEU A 22 -0.14 5.60 -16.71
C LEU A 22 -0.90 4.65 -15.78
N ILE A 23 -1.90 5.17 -15.06
CA ILE A 23 -2.69 4.38 -14.11
C ILE A 23 -3.47 3.28 -14.82
N ASP A 24 -4.04 3.53 -16.00
CA ASP A 24 -4.74 2.51 -16.79
C ASP A 24 -3.83 1.32 -17.13
N ARG A 25 -2.58 1.58 -17.58
CA ARG A 25 -1.60 0.52 -17.84
C ARG A 25 -1.25 -0.26 -16.56
N MET A 26 -1.05 0.44 -15.44
CA MET A 26 -0.75 -0.19 -14.16
C MET A 26 -1.90 -1.06 -13.68
N VAL A 27 -3.12 -0.59 -13.84
CA VAL A 27 -4.34 -1.32 -13.48
C VAL A 27 -4.50 -2.59 -14.31
N ILE A 28 -4.31 -2.53 -15.63
CA ILE A 28 -4.39 -3.71 -16.51
C ILE A 28 -3.36 -4.76 -16.04
N ALA A 29 -2.11 -4.36 -15.86
CA ALA A 29 -1.06 -5.25 -15.39
C ALA A 29 -1.33 -5.80 -13.98
N ALA A 30 -1.92 -5.00 -13.08
CA ALA A 30 -2.30 -5.43 -11.74
C ALA A 30 -3.43 -6.47 -11.77
N ARG A 31 -4.43 -6.28 -12.65
CA ARG A 31 -5.55 -7.24 -12.81
C ARG A 31 -5.05 -8.60 -13.29
N ASP A 32 -4.21 -8.63 -14.32
CA ASP A 32 -3.63 -9.86 -14.83
C ASP A 32 -2.78 -10.57 -13.75
N ALA A 33 -1.97 -9.80 -13.04
CA ALA A 33 -1.15 -10.31 -11.94
C ALA A 33 -2.01 -10.83 -10.77
N GLN A 34 -3.11 -10.16 -10.44
CA GLN A 34 -4.01 -10.54 -9.36
C GLN A 34 -4.69 -11.89 -9.63
N MET A 35 -5.13 -12.14 -10.86
CA MET A 35 -5.73 -13.44 -11.22
C MET A 35 -4.77 -14.60 -10.96
N ALA A 36 -3.50 -14.45 -11.35
CA ALA A 36 -2.48 -15.45 -11.10
C ALA A 36 -2.09 -15.55 -9.62
N LEU A 37 -1.99 -14.42 -8.91
CA LEU A 37 -1.67 -14.39 -7.49
C LEU A 37 -2.79 -14.99 -6.64
N GLY A 38 -4.05 -14.66 -6.93
CA GLY A 38 -5.22 -15.12 -6.18
C GLY A 38 -5.45 -16.61 -6.26
N THR A 39 -4.94 -17.27 -7.30
CA THR A 39 -4.99 -18.74 -7.49
C THR A 39 -3.68 -19.44 -7.13
N SER A 40 -2.67 -18.71 -6.70
CA SER A 40 -1.35 -19.26 -6.35
C SER A 40 -1.39 -20.05 -5.04
N HIS A 41 -0.44 -20.98 -4.89
CA HIS A 41 -0.27 -21.69 -3.63
C HIS A 41 0.15 -20.75 -2.49
N PHE A 42 -0.42 -20.95 -1.32
CA PHE A 42 -0.11 -20.16 -0.13
C PHE A 42 1.40 -20.13 0.18
N ALA A 43 2.06 -21.30 0.07
CA ALA A 43 3.50 -21.40 0.30
C ALA A 43 4.34 -20.48 -0.61
N ALA A 44 3.91 -20.26 -1.85
CA ALA A 44 4.60 -19.32 -2.76
C ALA A 44 4.45 -17.88 -2.29
N ARG A 45 3.25 -17.49 -1.81
CA ARG A 45 3.01 -16.16 -1.24
C ARG A 45 3.84 -15.92 0.02
N GLN A 46 3.92 -16.92 0.91
CA GLN A 46 4.80 -16.88 2.09
C GLN A 46 6.28 -16.77 1.69
N MET A 47 6.71 -17.54 0.69
CA MET A 47 8.09 -17.52 0.18
C MET A 47 8.45 -16.11 -0.36
N ALA A 48 7.56 -15.48 -1.13
CA ALA A 48 7.79 -14.13 -1.65
C ALA A 48 8.06 -13.12 -0.54
N LEU A 49 7.32 -13.18 0.56
CA LEU A 49 7.51 -12.28 1.70
C LEU A 49 8.85 -12.55 2.42
N ARG A 50 9.21 -13.81 2.64
CA ARG A 50 10.49 -14.19 3.26
C ARG A 50 11.68 -13.78 2.40
N GLU A 51 11.61 -13.98 1.09
CA GLU A 51 12.63 -13.53 0.14
C GLU A 51 12.77 -12.00 0.15
N ALA A 52 11.66 -11.26 0.21
CA ALA A 52 11.69 -9.81 0.35
C ALA A 52 12.33 -9.38 1.68
N ALA A 53 12.01 -10.04 2.79
CA ALA A 53 12.61 -9.77 4.10
C ALA A 53 14.14 -9.98 4.11
N GLN A 54 14.62 -11.06 3.50
CA GLN A 54 16.07 -11.31 3.35
C GLN A 54 16.74 -10.22 2.52
N ARG A 55 16.11 -9.76 1.44
CA ARG A 55 16.63 -8.68 0.58
C ARG A 55 16.65 -7.33 1.29
N ILE A 56 15.65 -7.01 2.09
CA ILE A 56 15.64 -5.81 2.95
C ILE A 56 16.88 -5.78 3.84
N ARG A 57 17.23 -6.90 4.46
CA ARG A 57 18.44 -7.02 5.29
C ARG A 57 19.74 -6.91 4.47
N ALA A 58 19.77 -7.57 3.33
CA ALA A 58 20.96 -7.58 2.45
C ALA A 58 21.23 -6.20 1.84
N GLU A 59 20.19 -5.44 1.51
CA GLU A 59 20.28 -4.14 0.86
C GLU A 59 20.09 -2.97 1.85
N ARG A 60 20.34 -3.19 3.15
CA ARG A 60 20.21 -2.18 4.21
C ARG A 60 20.96 -0.89 3.90
N SER A 61 22.18 -0.99 3.41
CA SER A 61 23.00 0.18 3.06
C SER A 61 22.38 1.02 1.93
N ASP A 62 21.80 0.35 0.93
CA ASP A 62 21.16 1.03 -0.19
C ASP A 62 19.85 1.69 0.23
N LEU A 63 19.10 1.05 1.13
CA LEU A 63 17.89 1.64 1.74
C LEU A 63 18.21 2.88 2.55
N LEU A 64 19.28 2.85 3.37
CA LEU A 64 19.76 4.02 4.12
C LEU A 64 20.21 5.14 3.18
N ALA A 65 20.91 4.80 2.09
CA ALA A 65 21.35 5.78 1.09
C ALA A 65 20.16 6.39 0.32
N ALA A 66 19.16 5.59 -0.04
CA ALA A 66 17.92 6.07 -0.67
C ALA A 66 17.14 7.00 0.28
N ASN A 67 17.00 6.59 1.55
CA ASN A 67 16.31 7.39 2.57
C ASN A 67 17.03 8.70 2.87
N LYS A 68 18.36 8.72 2.84
CA LYS A 68 19.12 9.96 2.99
C LYS A 68 18.77 11.00 1.92
N LYS A 69 18.51 10.56 0.67
CA LYS A 69 18.07 11.48 -0.40
C LYS A 69 16.70 12.08 -0.08
N ASP A 70 15.77 11.24 0.38
CA ASP A 70 14.43 11.67 0.78
C ASP A 70 14.51 12.66 1.95
N LEU A 71 15.33 12.38 2.96
CA LEU A 71 15.53 13.25 4.13
C LEU A 71 16.17 14.60 3.74
N THR A 72 17.14 14.61 2.83
CA THR A 72 17.75 15.85 2.34
C THR A 72 16.70 16.75 1.72
N ALA A 73 15.86 16.22 0.83
CA ALA A 73 14.77 16.98 0.20
C ALA A 73 13.71 17.45 1.21
N ALA A 74 13.42 16.66 2.25
CA ALA A 74 12.48 17.01 3.31
C ALA A 74 13.01 18.21 4.16
N VAL A 75 14.29 18.19 4.49
CA VAL A 75 14.95 19.30 5.23
C VAL A 75 14.98 20.59 4.40
N GLU A 76 15.36 20.49 3.11
CA GLU A 76 15.34 21.63 2.18
C GLU A 76 13.94 22.22 2.02
N SER A 77 12.90 21.38 2.15
CA SER A 77 11.49 21.82 2.11
C SER A 77 10.95 22.31 3.44
N ALA A 78 11.80 22.46 4.46
CA ALA A 78 11.45 22.92 5.82
C ALA A 78 10.30 22.12 6.46
N MET A 79 10.28 20.78 6.27
CA MET A 79 9.30 19.93 6.91
C MET A 79 9.50 19.86 8.42
N SER A 80 8.42 19.62 9.18
CA SER A 80 8.49 19.54 10.65
C SER A 80 9.29 18.34 11.14
N ASP A 81 9.89 18.46 12.35
CA ASP A 81 10.66 17.38 12.98
C ASP A 81 9.87 16.08 13.11
N ALA A 82 8.59 16.17 13.45
CA ALA A 82 7.68 15.02 13.53
C ALA A 82 7.44 14.35 12.16
N PHE A 83 7.54 15.09 11.07
CA PHE A 83 7.47 14.57 9.72
C PHE A 83 8.79 13.87 9.35
N ILE A 84 9.92 14.53 9.62
CA ILE A 84 11.26 13.99 9.39
C ILE A 84 11.47 12.69 10.16
N ASP A 85 11.06 12.62 11.44
CA ASP A 85 11.15 11.38 12.22
C ASP A 85 10.36 10.23 11.58
N ARG A 86 9.14 10.49 11.11
CA ARG A 86 8.32 9.46 10.43
C ARG A 86 8.90 8.99 9.10
N LEU A 87 9.62 9.87 8.41
CA LEU A 87 10.29 9.57 7.14
C LEU A 87 11.59 8.80 7.33
N THR A 88 12.25 8.99 8.48
CA THR A 88 13.58 8.45 8.75
C THR A 88 13.55 6.92 8.84
N LEU A 89 14.40 6.27 8.04
CA LEU A 89 14.76 4.87 8.21
C LEU A 89 16.07 4.77 9.02
N THR A 90 16.01 4.01 10.11
CA THR A 90 17.19 3.58 10.87
C THR A 90 17.44 2.11 10.61
N GLU A 91 18.60 1.59 11.00
CA GLU A 91 18.88 0.14 10.91
C GLU A 91 17.82 -0.69 11.64
N SER A 92 17.37 -0.23 12.82
CA SER A 92 16.29 -0.88 13.56
C SER A 92 14.97 -0.86 12.78
N ARG A 93 14.56 0.29 12.23
CA ARG A 93 13.31 0.40 11.45
C ARG A 93 13.36 -0.45 10.17
N ILE A 94 14.53 -0.63 9.57
CA ILE A 94 14.73 -1.53 8.42
C ILE A 94 14.57 -2.98 8.87
N GLU A 95 15.15 -3.36 10.01
CA GLU A 95 14.96 -4.69 10.57
C GLU A 95 13.49 -4.95 10.94
N ASP A 96 12.81 -3.97 11.53
CA ASP A 96 11.38 -4.06 11.85
C ASP A 96 10.52 -4.33 10.61
N MET A 97 10.86 -3.75 9.46
CA MET A 97 10.18 -4.04 8.19
C MET A 97 10.39 -5.50 7.75
N ALA A 98 11.61 -6.03 7.88
CA ALA A 98 11.91 -7.41 7.53
C ALA A 98 11.17 -8.39 8.47
N VAL A 99 11.21 -8.15 9.77
CA VAL A 99 10.47 -8.92 10.79
C VAL A 99 8.95 -8.81 10.55
N GLY A 100 8.46 -7.64 10.15
CA GLY A 100 7.07 -7.42 9.80
C GLY A 100 6.61 -8.34 8.65
N LEU A 101 7.38 -8.45 7.57
CA LEU A 101 7.08 -9.38 6.47
C LEU A 101 7.11 -10.85 6.91
N GLU A 102 8.09 -11.24 7.73
CA GLU A 102 8.17 -12.59 8.29
C GLU A 102 6.96 -12.89 9.17
N THR A 103 6.54 -11.93 9.99
CA THR A 103 5.34 -12.05 10.83
C THR A 103 4.08 -12.19 9.98
N ILE A 104 3.92 -11.39 8.92
CA ILE A 104 2.82 -11.53 7.97
C ILE A 104 2.85 -12.93 7.34
N ALA A 105 4.03 -13.42 6.93
CA ALA A 105 4.18 -14.76 6.34
C ALA A 105 3.82 -15.92 7.29
N THR A 106 3.70 -15.70 8.59
CA THR A 106 3.25 -16.73 9.55
C THR A 106 1.74 -16.75 9.77
N GLN A 107 1.00 -15.74 9.28
CA GLN A 107 -0.45 -15.70 9.42
C GLN A 107 -1.10 -16.85 8.66
N PRO A 108 -2.29 -17.32 9.09
CA PRO A 108 -3.04 -18.34 8.35
C PRO A 108 -3.46 -17.82 6.98
N ASP A 109 -3.64 -18.74 6.01
CA ASP A 109 -4.11 -18.34 4.68
C ASP A 109 -5.52 -17.75 4.75
N PRO A 110 -5.69 -16.49 4.37
CA PRO A 110 -7.02 -15.87 4.35
C PRO A 110 -7.82 -16.25 3.09
N VAL A 111 -7.19 -16.88 2.09
CA VAL A 111 -7.84 -17.24 0.82
C VAL A 111 -8.42 -18.63 0.91
N GLY A 112 -9.70 -18.79 0.57
CA GLY A 112 -10.39 -20.08 0.58
C GLY A 112 -10.81 -20.55 1.98
N ALA A 113 -10.66 -19.75 3.03
CA ALA A 113 -11.12 -20.10 4.36
C ALA A 113 -12.64 -20.25 4.38
N GLU A 114 -13.13 -21.37 4.92
CA GLU A 114 -14.56 -21.62 5.10
C GLU A 114 -15.09 -20.70 6.20
N LEU A 115 -15.99 -19.79 5.83
CA LEU A 115 -16.62 -18.85 6.74
C LEU A 115 -17.95 -19.34 7.30
N ALA A 116 -18.67 -20.17 6.53
CA ALA A 116 -19.91 -20.81 6.93
C ALA A 116 -20.24 -21.96 5.96
N ARG A 117 -20.99 -22.97 6.48
CA ARG A 117 -21.50 -24.08 5.68
C ARG A 117 -22.89 -24.47 6.13
N TRP A 118 -23.80 -24.75 5.20
CA TRP A 118 -25.15 -25.21 5.50
C TRP A 118 -25.75 -26.02 4.36
N GLN A 119 -26.65 -26.95 4.70
CA GLN A 119 -27.43 -27.70 3.73
C GLN A 119 -28.83 -27.13 3.56
N ARG A 120 -29.37 -27.25 2.35
CA ARG A 120 -30.74 -26.87 2.03
C ARG A 120 -31.63 -28.12 1.97
N PRO A 121 -32.96 -28.00 2.17
CA PRO A 121 -33.89 -29.16 2.09
C PRO A 121 -33.87 -29.89 0.75
N ASN A 122 -33.46 -29.26 -0.33
CA ASN A 122 -33.31 -29.85 -1.67
C ASN A 122 -31.98 -30.59 -1.88
N GLY A 123 -31.15 -30.76 -0.83
CA GLY A 123 -29.87 -31.48 -0.89
C GLY A 123 -28.65 -30.61 -1.29
N LEU A 124 -28.84 -29.33 -1.58
CA LEU A 124 -27.68 -28.46 -1.87
C LEU A 124 -26.85 -28.23 -0.60
N ASP A 125 -25.54 -28.47 -0.74
CA ASP A 125 -24.54 -28.10 0.27
C ASP A 125 -23.87 -26.78 -0.13
N ILE A 126 -24.07 -25.73 0.68
CA ILE A 126 -23.61 -24.37 0.40
C ILE A 126 -22.47 -24.03 1.35
N THR A 127 -21.34 -23.62 0.80
CA THR A 127 -20.19 -23.13 1.56
C THR A 127 -19.88 -21.68 1.18
N ARG A 128 -19.72 -20.82 2.20
CA ARG A 128 -19.22 -19.46 2.04
C ARG A 128 -17.73 -19.46 2.33
N GLN A 129 -16.93 -19.09 1.33
CA GLN A 129 -15.47 -19.00 1.43
C GLN A 129 -15.00 -17.55 1.24
N SER A 130 -13.88 -17.23 1.89
CA SER A 130 -13.17 -15.97 1.65
C SER A 130 -12.43 -15.99 0.30
N THR A 131 -12.42 -14.87 -0.38
CA THR A 131 -11.71 -14.68 -1.66
C THR A 131 -10.88 -13.39 -1.59
N PRO A 132 -9.83 -13.25 -2.42
CA PRO A 132 -9.15 -11.97 -2.57
C PRO A 132 -10.13 -10.86 -2.97
N ILE A 133 -9.87 -9.64 -2.52
CA ILE A 133 -10.65 -8.45 -2.88
C ILE A 133 -10.42 -8.12 -4.36
N GLY A 134 -9.16 -8.22 -4.82
CA GLY A 134 -8.76 -7.90 -6.17
C GLY A 134 -7.54 -7.00 -6.24
N VAL A 135 -7.67 -5.83 -6.88
CA VAL A 135 -6.62 -4.80 -6.94
C VAL A 135 -6.89 -3.72 -5.90
N ILE A 136 -5.94 -3.52 -5.00
CA ILE A 136 -6.03 -2.53 -3.93
C ILE A 136 -5.14 -1.33 -4.27
N GLY A 137 -5.68 -0.12 -4.20
CA GLY A 137 -4.90 1.11 -4.27
C GLY A 137 -4.59 1.61 -2.85
N VAL A 138 -3.32 1.85 -2.53
CA VAL A 138 -2.94 2.45 -1.25
C VAL A 138 -2.28 3.81 -1.51
N ILE A 139 -2.85 4.87 -0.94
CA ILE A 139 -2.34 6.23 -1.06
C ILE A 139 -1.85 6.64 0.33
N TYR A 140 -0.54 6.90 0.47
CA TYR A 140 0.06 7.15 1.78
C TYR A 140 1.05 8.30 1.76
N GLU A 141 1.37 8.83 2.95
CA GLU A 141 2.26 9.96 3.18
C GLU A 141 3.37 9.59 4.17
N SER A 142 4.57 10.12 3.96
CA SER A 142 5.66 10.24 4.95
C SER A 142 6.08 8.95 5.71
N ARG A 143 5.83 7.77 5.17
CA ARG A 143 6.13 6.51 5.87
C ARG A 143 6.60 5.43 4.90
N PRO A 144 7.91 5.31 4.64
CA PRO A 144 8.43 4.30 3.72
C PRO A 144 8.02 2.86 4.08
N ASN A 145 7.91 2.52 5.38
CA ASN A 145 7.48 1.20 5.85
C ASN A 145 6.09 0.80 5.36
N VAL A 146 5.18 1.75 5.12
CA VAL A 146 3.84 1.45 4.59
C VAL A 146 3.91 0.75 3.23
N THR A 147 4.95 1.02 2.43
CA THR A 147 5.20 0.31 1.18
C THR A 147 5.27 -1.19 1.40
N ILE A 148 6.03 -1.61 2.41
CA ILE A 148 6.28 -3.03 2.71
C ILE A 148 5.09 -3.66 3.44
N ASP A 149 4.53 -2.97 4.42
CA ASP A 149 3.39 -3.47 5.19
C ASP A 149 2.18 -3.72 4.30
N ALA A 150 1.84 -2.73 3.46
CA ALA A 150 0.71 -2.84 2.54
C ALA A 150 0.96 -3.91 1.46
N ALA A 151 2.16 -3.95 0.87
CA ALA A 151 2.51 -4.95 -0.12
C ALA A 151 2.46 -6.37 0.45
N GLY A 152 3.04 -6.58 1.65
CA GLY A 152 3.06 -7.88 2.32
C GLY A 152 1.67 -8.41 2.61
N LEU A 153 0.81 -7.58 3.21
CA LEU A 153 -0.58 -7.94 3.53
C LEU A 153 -1.40 -8.25 2.26
N CYS A 154 -1.27 -7.41 1.22
CA CYS A 154 -1.96 -7.63 -0.04
C CYS A 154 -1.51 -8.94 -0.71
N VAL A 155 -0.21 -9.17 -0.83
CA VAL A 155 0.36 -10.38 -1.46
C VAL A 155 -0.07 -11.64 -0.70
N LEU A 156 0.01 -11.65 0.64
CA LEU A 156 -0.40 -12.82 1.43
C LEU A 156 -1.88 -13.15 1.21
N ALA A 157 -2.72 -12.13 1.11
CA ALA A 157 -4.17 -12.27 0.89
C ALA A 157 -4.56 -12.44 -0.59
N GLY A 158 -3.59 -12.67 -1.50
CA GLY A 158 -3.85 -12.90 -2.92
C GLY A 158 -4.31 -11.66 -3.70
N ASN A 159 -4.11 -10.45 -3.16
CA ASN A 159 -4.48 -9.19 -3.79
C ASN A 159 -3.27 -8.55 -4.49
N ALA A 160 -3.47 -7.99 -5.68
CA ALA A 160 -2.50 -7.05 -6.23
C ALA A 160 -2.65 -5.66 -5.58
N VAL A 161 -1.57 -4.90 -5.57
CA VAL A 161 -1.55 -3.57 -4.95
C VAL A 161 -0.84 -2.54 -5.84
N ILE A 162 -1.46 -1.37 -5.97
CA ILE A 162 -0.86 -0.18 -6.57
C ILE A 162 -0.64 0.84 -5.45
N LEU A 163 0.62 1.13 -5.18
CA LEU A 163 1.09 1.95 -4.08
C LEU A 163 1.47 3.36 -4.57
N ARG A 164 0.87 4.38 -4.00
CA ARG A 164 1.20 5.78 -4.28
C ARG A 164 1.68 6.45 -3.00
N GLY A 165 2.99 6.50 -2.81
CA GLY A 165 3.64 7.23 -1.74
C GLY A 165 3.64 8.75 -1.96
N GLY A 166 3.92 9.52 -0.91
CA GLY A 166 4.20 10.95 -1.02
C GLY A 166 5.46 11.21 -1.85
N SER A 167 5.65 12.46 -2.29
CA SER A 167 6.89 12.90 -2.97
C SER A 167 8.11 12.88 -2.04
N ASP A 168 7.86 12.84 -0.76
CA ASP A 168 8.80 12.89 0.36
C ASP A 168 9.56 11.57 0.58
N SER A 169 9.03 10.44 0.12
CA SER A 169 9.60 9.10 0.32
C SER A 169 9.85 8.34 -0.99
N GLN A 170 9.99 9.05 -2.10
CA GLN A 170 10.05 8.48 -3.43
C GLN A 170 11.20 7.50 -3.63
N HIS A 171 12.41 7.85 -3.17
CA HIS A 171 13.59 7.01 -3.35
C HIS A 171 13.51 5.74 -2.51
N SER A 172 13.14 5.86 -1.25
CA SER A 172 12.94 4.71 -0.35
C SER A 172 11.83 3.80 -0.85
N ALA A 173 10.66 4.36 -1.23
CA ALA A 173 9.52 3.61 -1.72
C ALA A 173 9.83 2.86 -3.02
N ALA A 174 10.55 3.47 -3.95
CA ALA A 174 10.94 2.84 -5.20
C ALA A 174 11.83 1.61 -4.98
N LEU A 175 12.85 1.71 -4.11
CA LEU A 175 13.72 0.59 -3.78
C LEU A 175 12.98 -0.53 -3.03
N LEU A 176 12.13 -0.17 -2.06
CA LEU A 176 11.29 -1.13 -1.34
C LEU A 176 10.32 -1.87 -2.28
N GLY A 177 9.73 -1.16 -3.24
CA GLY A 177 8.88 -1.76 -4.27
C GLY A 177 9.64 -2.72 -5.18
N ASP A 178 10.88 -2.38 -5.58
CA ASP A 178 11.74 -3.26 -6.35
C ASP A 178 12.13 -4.52 -5.56
N ILE A 179 12.46 -4.39 -4.28
CA ILE A 179 12.72 -5.52 -3.38
C ILE A 179 11.52 -6.48 -3.34
N MET A 180 10.29 -5.96 -3.16
CA MET A 180 9.07 -6.77 -3.19
C MET A 180 8.87 -7.47 -4.53
N THR A 181 9.08 -6.77 -5.64
CA THR A 181 8.99 -7.32 -6.99
C THR A 181 9.97 -8.47 -7.22
N ARG A 182 11.20 -8.34 -6.72
CA ARG A 182 12.20 -9.41 -6.78
C ARG A 182 11.87 -10.59 -5.88
N GLY A 183 11.28 -10.35 -4.70
CA GLY A 183 10.75 -11.40 -3.84
C GLY A 183 9.64 -12.20 -4.52
N LEU A 184 8.70 -11.53 -5.19
CA LEU A 184 7.66 -12.19 -5.99
C LEU A 184 8.26 -13.05 -7.10
N LYS A 185 9.22 -12.53 -7.87
CA LYS A 185 9.91 -13.28 -8.93
C LYS A 185 10.60 -14.52 -8.40
N ALA A 186 11.30 -14.42 -7.27
CA ALA A 186 11.98 -15.56 -6.64
C ALA A 186 11.01 -16.67 -6.24
N ALA A 187 9.79 -16.32 -5.87
CA ALA A 187 8.72 -17.27 -5.53
C ALA A 187 7.89 -17.75 -6.75
N GLY A 188 8.27 -17.36 -7.98
CA GLY A 188 7.52 -17.70 -9.19
C GLY A 188 6.17 -16.98 -9.31
N LEU A 189 5.97 -15.88 -8.59
CA LEU A 189 4.76 -15.08 -8.60
C LEU A 189 4.86 -13.88 -9.56
N PRO A 190 3.73 -13.37 -10.07
CA PRO A 190 3.73 -12.26 -11.01
C PRO A 190 4.28 -10.98 -10.37
N PRO A 191 5.33 -10.37 -10.95
CA PRO A 191 5.96 -9.17 -10.37
C PRO A 191 5.05 -7.94 -10.37
N MET A 192 4.10 -7.87 -11.30
CA MET A 192 3.14 -6.77 -11.39
C MET A 192 2.05 -6.80 -10.31
N ALA A 193 2.06 -7.79 -9.43
CA ALA A 193 1.18 -7.83 -8.26
C ALA A 193 1.50 -6.71 -7.25
N VAL A 194 2.73 -6.19 -7.24
CA VAL A 194 3.11 -5.01 -6.45
C VAL A 194 3.68 -3.95 -7.38
N GLN A 195 3.05 -2.78 -7.43
CA GLN A 195 3.47 -1.68 -8.26
C GLN A 195 3.54 -0.39 -7.47
N ILE A 196 4.63 0.38 -7.68
CA ILE A 196 4.77 1.75 -7.15
C ILE A 196 4.45 2.72 -8.27
N VAL A 197 3.60 3.70 -8.01
CA VAL A 197 3.33 4.78 -8.98
C VAL A 197 4.61 5.62 -9.17
N PRO A 198 5.21 5.64 -10.37
CA PRO A 198 6.55 6.20 -10.58
C PRO A 198 6.54 7.73 -10.75
N THR A 199 5.53 8.41 -10.28
CA THR A 199 5.41 9.86 -10.38
C THR A 199 4.91 10.49 -9.09
N THR A 200 5.41 11.70 -8.80
CA THR A 200 4.95 12.53 -7.69
C THR A 200 3.74 13.41 -8.07
N ASP A 201 3.34 13.39 -9.34
CA ASP A 201 2.21 14.19 -9.81
C ASP A 201 0.92 13.81 -9.07
N ARG A 202 0.25 14.84 -8.55
CA ARG A 202 -1.05 14.70 -7.87
C ARG A 202 -2.18 14.25 -8.79
N ALA A 203 -2.02 14.41 -10.11
CA ALA A 203 -2.97 13.93 -11.10
C ALA A 203 -3.10 12.40 -11.08
N ALA A 204 -2.00 11.67 -10.75
CA ALA A 204 -2.02 10.22 -10.59
C ALA A 204 -2.97 9.77 -9.46
N VAL A 205 -3.06 10.54 -8.36
CA VAL A 205 -4.03 10.27 -7.29
C VAL A 205 -5.45 10.37 -7.84
N GLY A 206 -5.78 11.44 -8.56
CA GLY A 206 -7.10 11.61 -9.19
C GLY A 206 -7.44 10.47 -10.17
N ALA A 207 -6.46 10.02 -10.96
CA ALA A 207 -6.62 8.89 -11.87
C ALA A 207 -6.91 7.58 -11.10
N MET A 208 -6.18 7.28 -10.01
CA MET A 208 -6.47 6.12 -9.15
C MET A 208 -7.88 6.19 -8.54
N LEU A 209 -8.29 7.35 -8.02
CA LEU A 209 -9.61 7.55 -7.43
C LEU A 209 -10.76 7.37 -8.43
N SER A 210 -10.48 7.52 -9.73
CA SER A 210 -11.45 7.38 -10.82
C SER A 210 -11.36 6.04 -11.56
N ALA A 211 -10.45 5.14 -11.18
CA ALA A 211 -10.19 3.86 -11.87
C ALA A 211 -11.25 2.79 -11.56
N VAL A 212 -12.52 3.11 -11.82
CA VAL A 212 -13.67 2.21 -11.58
C VAL A 212 -13.54 0.94 -12.44
N GLY A 213 -13.75 -0.23 -11.83
CA GLY A 213 -13.56 -1.53 -12.46
C GLY A 213 -12.09 -1.96 -12.59
N GLY A 214 -11.16 -1.05 -12.37
CA GLY A 214 -9.71 -1.30 -12.38
C GLY A 214 -9.14 -1.52 -10.97
N ILE A 215 -9.43 -0.62 -10.04
CA ILE A 215 -9.11 -0.73 -8.62
C ILE A 215 -10.40 -1.07 -7.87
N ASP A 216 -10.36 -2.06 -6.98
CA ASP A 216 -11.53 -2.49 -6.21
C ASP A 216 -11.72 -1.69 -4.94
N VAL A 217 -10.63 -1.34 -4.25
CA VAL A 217 -10.64 -0.59 -2.99
C VAL A 217 -9.47 0.37 -2.95
N ILE A 218 -9.71 1.60 -2.49
CA ILE A 218 -8.68 2.57 -2.13
C ILE A 218 -8.55 2.65 -0.60
N ILE A 219 -7.33 2.60 -0.11
CA ILE A 219 -6.98 2.75 1.31
C ILE A 219 -6.09 3.98 1.48
N PRO A 220 -6.60 5.11 1.95
CA PRO A 220 -5.77 6.26 2.31
C PRO A 220 -5.09 6.05 3.67
N ARG A 221 -3.79 6.37 3.75
CA ARG A 221 -2.95 6.31 4.95
C ARG A 221 -2.15 7.61 5.11
N GLY A 222 -2.75 8.62 5.68
CA GLY A 222 -2.12 9.94 5.85
C GLY A 222 -2.93 10.85 6.76
N GLY A 223 -2.67 12.14 6.67
CA GLY A 223 -3.37 13.16 7.44
C GLY A 223 -4.84 13.32 7.02
N LYS A 224 -5.60 14.03 7.87
CA LYS A 224 -7.04 14.29 7.68
C LYS A 224 -7.36 14.84 6.29
N SER A 225 -6.54 15.78 5.79
CA SER A 225 -6.73 16.39 4.47
C SER A 225 -6.66 15.39 3.31
N LEU A 226 -5.76 14.40 3.37
CA LEU A 226 -5.71 13.33 2.37
C LEU A 226 -6.96 12.46 2.44
N VAL A 227 -7.35 12.03 3.64
CA VAL A 227 -8.52 11.15 3.83
C VAL A 227 -9.80 11.84 3.35
N GLU A 228 -10.03 13.11 3.74
CA GLU A 228 -11.18 13.90 3.28
C GLU A 228 -11.20 14.08 1.77
N ARG A 229 -10.03 14.35 1.16
CA ARG A 229 -9.92 14.43 -0.30
C ARG A 229 -10.31 13.13 -0.97
N VAL A 230 -9.76 12.00 -0.50
CA VAL A 230 -10.07 10.67 -1.04
C VAL A 230 -11.56 10.37 -0.91
N GLN A 231 -12.16 10.59 0.24
CA GLN A 231 -13.59 10.36 0.46
C GLN A 231 -14.49 11.22 -0.44
N ARG A 232 -14.08 12.47 -0.71
CA ARG A 232 -14.84 13.39 -1.56
C ARG A 232 -14.73 13.08 -3.05
N GLU A 233 -13.53 12.69 -3.51
CA GLU A 233 -13.21 12.59 -4.94
C GLU A 233 -13.28 11.16 -5.48
N ALA A 234 -13.26 10.13 -4.62
CA ALA A 234 -13.24 8.75 -5.06
C ALA A 234 -14.57 8.33 -5.72
N ARG A 235 -14.42 7.64 -6.85
CA ARG A 235 -15.48 6.87 -7.52
C ARG A 235 -15.31 5.36 -7.29
N VAL A 236 -14.18 4.95 -6.74
CA VAL A 236 -13.84 3.60 -6.31
C VAL A 236 -14.25 3.44 -4.83
N GLN A 237 -14.50 2.23 -4.38
CA GLN A 237 -14.75 1.95 -2.96
C GLN A 237 -13.58 2.44 -2.10
N VAL A 238 -13.88 3.07 -0.96
CA VAL A 238 -12.87 3.60 -0.04
C VAL A 238 -12.98 2.92 1.31
N PHE A 239 -11.86 2.44 1.80
CA PHE A 239 -11.74 1.92 3.16
C PHE A 239 -10.91 2.90 3.99
N ALA A 240 -11.58 3.83 4.65
CA ALA A 240 -10.95 4.91 5.38
C ALA A 240 -11.61 5.19 6.72
N HIS A 241 -10.83 5.77 7.64
CA HIS A 241 -11.34 6.44 8.83
C HIS A 241 -10.73 7.85 8.91
N LEU A 242 -11.46 8.81 9.43
CA LEU A 242 -11.00 10.19 9.58
C LEU A 242 -10.26 10.40 10.90
N GLU A 243 -10.79 9.88 11.98
CA GLU A 243 -10.30 10.08 13.33
C GLU A 243 -10.37 8.78 14.12
N GLY A 244 -9.37 8.54 14.96
CA GLY A 244 -9.39 7.49 15.97
C GLY A 244 -9.68 8.12 17.33
N ILE A 245 -10.71 7.63 18.01
CA ILE A 245 -10.99 8.00 19.39
C ILE A 245 -10.29 7.00 20.28
N CYS A 246 -9.24 7.44 20.98
CA CYS A 246 -8.52 6.61 21.93
C CYS A 246 -9.10 6.82 23.33
N HIS A 247 -9.39 5.72 24.03
CA HIS A 247 -9.86 5.76 25.40
C HIS A 247 -8.86 5.06 26.31
N ILE A 248 -8.51 5.72 27.42
CA ILE A 248 -7.78 5.12 28.51
C ILE A 248 -8.76 5.08 29.70
N TYR A 249 -9.10 3.87 30.16
CA TYR A 249 -9.90 3.70 31.35
C TYR A 249 -9.01 3.32 32.52
N ILE A 250 -9.01 4.15 33.57
CA ILE A 250 -8.29 3.89 34.81
C ILE A 250 -9.35 3.57 35.89
N ASP A 251 -9.38 2.31 36.30
CA ASP A 251 -10.28 1.86 37.36
C ASP A 251 -9.89 2.44 38.72
N LYS A 252 -10.85 2.59 39.62
CA LYS A 252 -10.63 3.09 40.99
C LYS A 252 -9.70 2.24 41.84
N TYR A 253 -9.48 0.99 41.43
CA TYR A 253 -8.55 0.06 42.08
C TYR A 253 -7.22 -0.11 41.30
N ALA A 254 -7.02 0.68 40.24
CA ALA A 254 -5.78 0.62 39.48
C ALA A 254 -4.59 1.10 40.33
N GLU A 255 -3.42 0.52 40.09
CA GLU A 255 -2.15 1.04 40.61
C GLU A 255 -1.78 2.30 39.78
N LEU A 256 -1.98 3.49 40.35
CA LEU A 256 -1.83 4.76 39.65
C LEU A 256 -0.43 4.97 39.08
N ASP A 257 0.60 4.42 39.73
CA ASP A 257 2.00 4.51 39.25
C ASP A 257 2.25 3.68 37.97
N LYS A 258 1.37 2.72 37.66
CA LYS A 258 1.41 1.94 36.41
C LYS A 258 0.50 2.49 35.32
N ALA A 259 -0.48 3.29 35.67
CA ALA A 259 -1.47 3.85 34.76
C ALA A 259 -0.94 5.09 34.03
#